data_a60eea2ec12512cca1f3c1a7b4ba754a
#
_entry.id   a60eea2ec12512cca1f3c1a7b4ba754a
#
_cell.length_a   1.000
_cell.length_b   1.000
_cell.length_c   1.000
_cell.angle_alpha   90.00
_cell.angle_beta   90.00
_cell.angle_gamma   90.00
#
_symmetry.space_group_name_H-M   'P 1'
#
loop_
_entity.id
_entity.type
_entity.pdbx_description
1 polymer ?
#
loop_
_entity_poly.entity_id
_entity_poly.type
_entity_poly.pdbx_seq_one_letter_code
_entity_poly.pdbx_strand_id
1 'polypeptide(L)'
;VGSEMCIRDRKVGLFGASILGPLILAAVFSLGGLLTNRPPAEIIWAAQYFIAIGIGVKYVGISSIEIRRDILAGIIFSILLLLLTTCILVLVLILKIAEPVEAILSFAPGGQGELVVLAIIVGADLTFVVAHHLLRIFFVILGAPIVMAMLPQKYKN
;
A
#
# COMPACT_ATOMS: atom_id res chain seq x y z
N VAL A 1 4.72 -5.23 -23.33
CA VAL A 1 4.85 -4.16 -22.31
C VAL A 1 5.18 -4.75 -20.93
N GLY A 2 4.66 -5.95 -20.56
CA GLY A 2 4.95 -6.58 -19.27
C GLY A 2 6.35 -7.21 -19.15
N SER A 3 6.94 -7.68 -20.24
CA SER A 3 8.24 -8.37 -20.21
C SER A 3 9.43 -7.42 -20.00
N GLU A 4 9.38 -6.21 -20.53
CA GLU A 4 10.47 -5.24 -20.39
C GLU A 4 10.54 -4.63 -18.98
N MET A 5 9.40 -4.45 -18.33
CA MET A 5 9.34 -3.97 -16.95
C MET A 5 9.91 -4.99 -15.96
N CYS A 6 9.61 -6.28 -16.14
CA CYS A 6 10.20 -7.37 -15.36
C CYS A 6 11.73 -7.52 -15.56
N ILE A 7 12.23 -7.25 -16.78
CA ILE A 7 13.68 -7.34 -17.08
C ILE A 7 14.44 -6.17 -16.41
N ARG A 8 13.82 -5.00 -16.35
CA ARG A 8 14.39 -3.81 -15.71
C ARG A 8 14.38 -3.92 -14.18
N ASP A 9 13.31 -4.41 -13.57
CA ASP A 9 13.22 -4.72 -12.14
C ASP A 9 14.26 -5.80 -11.73
N ARG A 10 14.50 -6.77 -12.59
CA ARG A 10 15.50 -7.83 -12.37
C ARG A 10 16.94 -7.31 -12.45
N LYS A 11 17.23 -6.25 -13.24
CA LYS A 11 18.56 -5.63 -13.33
C LYS A 11 18.89 -4.73 -12.15
N VAL A 12 17.90 -4.13 -11.51
CA VAL A 12 18.09 -3.20 -10.37
C VAL A 12 17.84 -3.92 -9.03
N GLY A 13 17.22 -5.11 -9.03
CA GLY A 13 16.97 -5.92 -7.82
C GLY A 13 16.04 -5.25 -6.79
N LEU A 14 15.39 -4.16 -7.15
CA LEU A 14 14.49 -3.42 -6.26
C LEU A 14 13.05 -3.90 -6.46
N PHE A 15 12.57 -4.66 -5.50
CA PHE A 15 11.16 -5.01 -5.40
C PHE A 15 10.35 -3.71 -5.22
N GLY A 16 9.39 -3.45 -6.13
CA GLY A 16 8.56 -2.24 -6.07
C GLY A 16 9.14 -0.99 -6.73
N ALA A 17 10.20 -1.11 -7.55
CA ALA A 17 10.74 0.01 -8.33
C ALA A 17 9.68 0.70 -9.21
N SER A 18 8.66 -0.05 -9.67
CA SER A 18 7.51 0.48 -10.42
C SER A 18 6.64 1.44 -9.63
N ILE A 19 6.65 1.36 -8.29
CA ILE A 19 5.91 2.26 -7.39
C ILE A 19 6.82 3.37 -6.90
N LEU A 20 8.07 3.04 -6.51
CA LEU A 20 9.02 4.02 -5.99
C LEU A 20 9.44 5.06 -7.03
N GLY A 21 9.63 4.66 -8.28
CA GLY A 21 10.04 5.59 -9.35
C GLY A 21 9.06 6.75 -9.52
N PRO A 22 7.77 6.48 -9.82
CA PRO A 22 6.77 7.54 -9.93
C PRO A 22 6.57 8.33 -8.63
N LEU A 23 6.66 7.70 -7.47
CA LEU A 23 6.52 8.36 -6.16
C LEU A 23 7.64 9.40 -5.94
N ILE A 24 8.89 9.02 -6.16
CA ILE A 24 10.04 9.92 -6.02
C ILE A 24 9.95 11.06 -7.03
N LEU A 25 9.61 10.75 -8.29
CA LEU A 25 9.46 11.75 -9.33
C LEU A 25 8.36 12.76 -9.00
N ALA A 26 7.20 12.27 -8.55
CA ALA A 26 6.09 13.12 -8.12
C ALA A 26 6.47 13.98 -6.91
N ALA A 27 7.21 13.44 -5.95
CA ALA A 27 7.70 14.19 -4.80
C ALA A 27 8.66 15.32 -5.21
N VAL A 28 9.61 15.03 -6.10
CA VAL A 28 10.56 16.06 -6.63
C VAL A 28 9.82 17.16 -7.35
N PHE A 29 8.87 16.84 -8.23
CA PHE A 29 8.08 17.85 -8.95
C PHE A 29 7.16 18.65 -8.03
N SER A 30 6.61 18.02 -7.00
CA SER A 30 5.80 18.71 -6.00
C SER A 30 6.63 19.66 -5.15
N LEU A 31 7.80 19.24 -4.68
CA LEU A 31 8.74 20.10 -3.94
C LEU A 31 9.30 21.24 -4.82
N GLY A 32 9.47 20.99 -6.11
CA GLY A 32 9.86 22.01 -7.09
C GLY A 32 8.75 22.99 -7.47
N GLY A 33 7.54 22.86 -6.90
CA GLY A 33 6.40 23.74 -7.18
C GLY A 33 5.77 23.53 -8.57
N LEU A 34 6.16 22.47 -9.30
CA LEU A 34 5.62 22.16 -10.64
C LEU A 34 4.26 21.44 -10.55
N LEU A 35 3.99 20.75 -9.45
CA LEU A 35 2.72 20.07 -9.18
C LEU A 35 1.98 20.79 -8.04
N THR A 36 1.19 21.79 -8.41
CA THR A 36 0.41 22.59 -7.44
C THR A 36 -1.05 22.17 -7.35
N ASN A 37 -1.56 21.51 -8.40
CA ASN A 37 -2.97 21.12 -8.48
C ASN A 37 -3.16 19.61 -8.33
N ARG A 38 -4.28 19.23 -7.73
CA ARG A 38 -4.70 17.83 -7.69
C ARG A 38 -5.13 17.39 -9.09
N PRO A 39 -4.82 16.13 -9.50
CA PRO A 39 -5.33 15.59 -10.74
C PRO A 39 -6.87 15.54 -10.71
N PRO A 40 -7.55 15.77 -11.84
CA PRO A 40 -9.00 15.63 -11.94
C PRO A 40 -9.45 14.23 -11.51
N ALA A 41 -10.64 14.16 -10.89
CA ALA A 41 -11.19 12.89 -10.38
C ALA A 41 -11.35 11.84 -11.48
N GLU A 42 -11.67 12.26 -12.70
CA GLU A 42 -11.83 11.38 -13.87
C GLU A 42 -10.55 10.63 -14.22
N ILE A 43 -9.40 11.29 -14.11
CA ILE A 43 -8.10 10.65 -14.36
C ILE A 43 -7.79 9.63 -13.26
N ILE A 44 -8.12 9.94 -12.02
CA ILE A 44 -7.95 9.01 -10.89
C ILE A 44 -8.82 7.77 -11.09
N TRP A 45 -10.10 7.95 -11.46
CA TRP A 45 -11.01 6.84 -11.73
C TRP A 45 -10.57 6.01 -12.92
N ALA A 46 -10.12 6.62 -14.00
CA ALA A 46 -9.56 5.91 -15.14
C ALA A 46 -8.34 5.07 -14.76
N ALA A 47 -7.42 5.62 -13.97
CA ALA A 47 -6.26 4.87 -13.48
C ALA A 47 -6.66 3.67 -12.60
N GLN A 48 -7.63 3.84 -11.69
CA GLN A 48 -8.16 2.75 -10.86
C GLN A 48 -8.84 1.67 -11.71
N TYR A 49 -9.56 2.05 -12.76
CA TYR A 49 -10.18 1.11 -13.70
C TYR A 49 -9.13 0.23 -14.40
N PHE A 50 -8.04 0.82 -14.90
CA PHE A 50 -6.95 0.05 -15.51
C PHE A 50 -6.25 -0.87 -14.52
N ILE A 51 -6.05 -0.44 -13.27
CA ILE A 51 -5.50 -1.28 -12.20
C ILE A 51 -6.44 -2.47 -11.94
N ALA A 52 -7.74 -2.23 -11.83
CA ALA A 52 -8.74 -3.26 -11.60
C ALA A 52 -8.76 -4.31 -12.72
N ILE A 53 -8.69 -3.88 -14.00
CA ILE A 53 -8.58 -4.80 -15.15
C ILE A 53 -7.29 -5.63 -15.03
N GLY A 54 -6.16 -5.00 -14.72
CA GLY A 54 -4.87 -5.69 -14.57
C GLY A 54 -4.88 -6.75 -13.46
N ILE A 55 -5.62 -6.50 -12.38
CA ILE A 55 -5.85 -7.49 -11.33
C ILE A 55 -6.80 -8.59 -11.82
N GLY A 56 -7.93 -8.22 -12.45
CA GLY A 56 -8.94 -9.16 -12.91
C GLY A 56 -8.40 -10.18 -13.93
N VAL A 57 -7.51 -9.75 -14.84
CA VAL A 57 -6.88 -10.64 -15.83
C VAL A 57 -6.06 -11.75 -15.17
N LYS A 58 -5.51 -11.54 -13.98
CA LYS A 58 -4.75 -12.57 -13.25
C LYS A 58 -5.62 -13.72 -12.76
N TYR A 59 -6.94 -13.51 -12.67
CA TYR A 59 -7.90 -14.52 -12.24
C TYR A 59 -8.52 -15.31 -13.40
N VAL A 60 -8.14 -15.01 -14.66
CA VAL A 60 -8.62 -15.75 -15.82
C VAL A 60 -8.06 -17.17 -15.81
N GLY A 61 -8.95 -18.17 -15.81
CA GLY A 61 -8.57 -19.58 -15.81
C GLY A 61 -8.31 -20.19 -14.43
N ILE A 62 -8.49 -19.44 -13.34
CA ILE A 62 -8.37 -19.95 -11.98
C ILE A 62 -9.59 -20.81 -11.62
N SER A 63 -9.35 -21.94 -10.97
CA SER A 63 -10.39 -22.87 -10.50
C SER A 63 -11.17 -22.27 -9.32
N SER A 64 -12.47 -22.62 -9.22
CA SER A 64 -13.32 -22.19 -8.08
C SER A 64 -12.78 -22.62 -6.72
N ILE A 65 -12.02 -23.70 -6.66
CA ILE A 65 -11.39 -24.19 -5.43
C ILE A 65 -10.25 -23.25 -5.02
N GLU A 66 -9.43 -22.81 -5.97
CA GLU A 66 -8.36 -21.85 -5.72
C GLU A 66 -8.91 -20.51 -5.26
N ILE A 67 -9.97 -20.01 -5.91
CA ILE A 67 -10.65 -18.77 -5.51
C ILE A 67 -11.15 -18.86 -4.07
N ARG A 68 -11.79 -19.97 -3.68
CA ARG A 68 -12.25 -20.15 -2.29
C ARG A 68 -11.09 -20.16 -1.29
N ARG A 69 -9.97 -20.81 -1.63
CA ARG A 69 -8.79 -20.84 -0.81
C ARG A 69 -8.18 -19.44 -0.64
N ASP A 70 -8.11 -18.69 -1.72
CA ASP A 70 -7.57 -17.32 -1.71
C ASP A 70 -8.48 -16.37 -0.91
N ILE A 71 -9.79 -16.50 -1.04
CA ILE A 71 -10.75 -15.73 -0.21
C ILE A 71 -10.56 -16.07 1.27
N LEU A 72 -10.49 -17.35 1.63
CA LEU A 72 -10.30 -17.75 3.02
C LEU A 72 -8.96 -17.25 3.58
N ALA A 73 -7.88 -17.38 2.80
CA ALA A 73 -6.58 -16.86 3.17
C ALA A 73 -6.62 -15.33 3.34
N GLY A 74 -7.32 -14.61 2.47
CA GLY A 74 -7.52 -13.16 2.57
C GLY A 74 -8.28 -12.75 3.82
N ILE A 75 -9.32 -13.48 4.19
CA ILE A 75 -10.09 -13.23 5.42
C ILE A 75 -9.21 -13.45 6.66
N ILE A 76 -8.50 -14.57 6.73
CA ILE A 76 -7.59 -14.87 7.85
C ILE A 76 -6.51 -13.79 7.97
N PHE A 77 -5.90 -13.43 6.85
CA PHE A 77 -4.87 -12.39 6.83
C PHE A 77 -5.41 -11.03 7.27
N SER A 78 -6.62 -10.66 6.84
CA SER A 78 -7.27 -9.41 7.25
C SER A 78 -7.56 -9.38 8.75
N ILE A 79 -8.02 -10.49 9.33
CA ILE A 79 -8.24 -10.62 10.77
C ILE A 79 -6.91 -10.47 11.54
N LEU A 80 -5.84 -11.13 11.08
CA LEU A 80 -4.52 -11.01 11.69
C LEU A 80 -3.99 -9.57 11.64
N LEU A 81 -4.16 -8.90 10.50
CA LEU A 81 -3.78 -7.49 10.37
C LEU A 81 -4.59 -6.60 11.30
N LEU A 82 -5.90 -6.84 11.41
CA LEU A 82 -6.77 -6.08 12.31
C LEU A 82 -6.36 -6.25 13.77
N LEU A 83 -6.06 -7.48 14.20
CA LEU A 83 -5.58 -7.74 15.56
C LEU A 83 -4.23 -7.05 15.82
N LEU A 84 -3.30 -7.16 14.90
CA LEU A 84 -2.01 -6.49 15.00
C LEU A 84 -2.14 -4.96 15.09
N THR A 85 -2.96 -4.39 14.21
CA THR A 85 -3.26 -2.96 14.20
C THR A 85 -3.91 -2.52 15.50
N THR A 86 -4.86 -3.29 16.02
CA THR A 86 -5.51 -2.98 17.30
C THR A 86 -4.50 -3.00 18.47
N CYS A 87 -3.60 -3.97 18.50
CA CYS A 87 -2.52 -4.01 19.50
C CYS A 87 -1.63 -2.76 19.45
N ILE A 88 -1.21 -2.37 18.25
CA ILE A 88 -0.38 -1.17 18.05
C ILE A 88 -1.17 0.08 18.44
N LEU A 89 -2.43 0.19 18.02
CA LEU A 89 -3.30 1.30 18.34
C LEU A 89 -3.46 1.49 19.86
N VAL A 90 -3.75 0.40 20.59
CA VAL A 90 -3.87 0.44 22.05
C VAL A 90 -2.56 0.92 22.69
N LEU A 91 -1.42 0.46 22.20
CA LEU A 91 -0.12 0.88 22.69
C LEU A 91 0.12 2.39 22.47
N VAL A 92 -0.18 2.88 21.26
CA VAL A 92 -0.04 4.31 20.89
C VAL A 92 -0.92 5.19 21.76
N LEU A 93 -2.16 4.75 22.04
CA LEU A 93 -3.10 5.48 22.89
C LEU A 93 -2.70 5.48 24.35
N ILE A 94 -2.20 4.37 24.89
CA ILE A 94 -1.69 4.29 26.26
C ILE A 94 -0.48 5.20 26.44
N LEU A 95 0.43 5.23 25.47
CA LEU A 95 1.61 6.08 25.47
C LEU A 95 1.31 7.55 25.15
N LYS A 96 0.08 7.89 24.79
CA LYS A 96 -0.38 9.25 24.41
C LYS A 96 0.49 9.87 23.30
N ILE A 97 0.89 9.06 22.32
CA ILE A 97 1.74 9.50 21.20
C ILE A 97 0.94 10.30 20.17
N ALA A 98 -0.35 9.93 19.97
CA ALA A 98 -1.22 10.57 19.01
C ALA A 98 -2.66 10.60 19.53
N GLU A 99 -3.45 11.52 18.98
CA GLU A 99 -4.90 11.57 19.23
C GLU A 99 -5.59 10.33 18.66
N PRO A 100 -6.70 9.87 19.28
CA PRO A 100 -7.37 8.63 18.88
C PRO A 100 -7.76 8.56 17.41
N VAL A 101 -8.30 9.63 16.86
CA VAL A 101 -8.75 9.69 15.47
C VAL A 101 -7.57 9.58 14.50
N GLU A 102 -6.52 10.31 14.76
CA GLU A 102 -5.29 10.29 13.96
C GLU A 102 -4.59 8.93 14.01
N ALA A 103 -4.52 8.34 15.21
CA ALA A 103 -3.95 7.01 15.40
C ALA A 103 -4.74 5.94 14.64
N ILE A 104 -6.07 5.94 14.72
CA ILE A 104 -6.92 5.01 13.98
C ILE A 104 -6.69 5.16 12.48
N LEU A 105 -6.74 6.37 11.93
CA LEU A 105 -6.59 6.61 10.51
C LEU A 105 -5.19 6.26 10.00
N SER A 106 -4.15 6.49 10.80
CA SER A 106 -2.76 6.21 10.43
C SER A 106 -2.42 4.72 10.41
N PHE A 107 -2.96 3.96 11.37
CA PHE A 107 -2.64 2.54 11.53
C PHE A 107 -3.68 1.60 10.90
N ALA A 108 -4.86 2.08 10.49
CA ALA A 108 -5.89 1.25 9.89
C ALA A 108 -5.37 0.47 8.66
N PRO A 109 -5.64 -0.84 8.57
CA PRO A 109 -5.36 -1.61 7.37
C PRO A 109 -6.40 -1.27 6.30
N GLY A 110 -6.02 -0.48 5.30
CA GLY A 110 -6.96 -0.05 4.26
C GLY A 110 -6.30 0.68 3.11
N GLY A 111 -7.11 1.15 2.19
CA GLY A 111 -6.69 1.99 1.07
C GLY A 111 -6.24 3.36 1.57
N GLN A 112 -5.05 3.78 1.15
CA GLN A 112 -4.51 5.07 1.59
C GLN A 112 -5.35 6.26 1.15
N GLY A 113 -5.85 6.21 -0.09
CA GLY A 113 -6.66 7.29 -0.64
C GLY A 113 -7.92 7.52 0.16
N GLU A 114 -8.61 6.47 0.54
CA GLU A 114 -9.85 6.52 1.32
C GLU A 114 -9.61 7.04 2.73
N LEU A 115 -8.53 6.58 3.38
CA LEU A 115 -8.17 7.04 4.73
C LEU A 115 -7.72 8.49 4.76
N VAL A 116 -7.02 8.95 3.72
CA VAL A 116 -6.65 10.38 3.56
C VAL A 116 -7.89 11.24 3.35
N VAL A 117 -8.85 10.82 2.54
CA VAL A 117 -10.12 11.53 2.36
C VAL A 117 -10.90 11.58 3.69
N LEU A 118 -10.93 10.47 4.41
CA LEU A 118 -11.59 10.42 5.71
C LEU A 118 -10.90 11.36 6.72
N ALA A 119 -9.57 11.42 6.74
CA ALA A 119 -8.81 12.33 7.59
C ALA A 119 -9.17 13.80 7.33
N ILE A 120 -9.36 14.18 6.06
CA ILE A 120 -9.81 15.54 5.69
C ILE A 120 -11.22 15.79 6.22
N ILE A 121 -12.15 14.84 6.08
CA ILE A 121 -13.54 15.00 6.49
C ILE A 121 -13.68 15.16 8.01
N VAL A 122 -12.91 14.39 8.78
CA VAL A 122 -12.97 14.43 10.26
C VAL A 122 -12.08 15.52 10.87
N GLY A 123 -11.30 16.24 10.05
CA GLY A 123 -10.41 17.31 10.51
C GLY A 123 -9.17 16.82 11.27
N ALA A 124 -8.71 15.57 11.01
CA ALA A 124 -7.49 15.03 11.60
C ALA A 124 -6.23 15.66 10.98
N ASP A 125 -5.09 15.57 11.68
CA ASP A 125 -3.82 16.01 11.12
C ASP A 125 -3.43 15.17 9.91
N LEU A 126 -3.68 15.74 8.73
CA LEU A 126 -3.41 15.11 7.45
C LEU A 126 -1.93 14.77 7.28
N THR A 127 -1.04 15.62 7.79
CA THR A 127 0.41 15.41 7.69
C THR A 127 0.82 14.17 8.44
N PHE A 128 0.31 14.00 9.66
CA PHE A 128 0.56 12.82 10.49
C PHE A 128 0.07 11.54 9.81
N VAL A 129 -1.18 11.53 9.31
CA VAL A 129 -1.80 10.38 8.66
C VAL A 129 -1.04 9.99 7.40
N VAL A 130 -0.75 10.95 6.52
CA VAL A 130 -0.04 10.70 5.25
C VAL A 130 1.39 10.23 5.49
N ALA A 131 2.11 10.84 6.43
CA ALA A 131 3.47 10.45 6.76
C ALA A 131 3.56 8.98 7.21
N HIS A 132 2.63 8.53 8.05
CA HIS A 132 2.57 7.14 8.51
C HIS A 132 2.26 6.17 7.36
N HIS A 133 1.36 6.53 6.45
CA HIS A 133 1.07 5.71 5.27
C HIS A 133 2.28 5.60 4.34
N LEU A 134 3.00 6.69 4.10
CA LEU A 134 4.22 6.68 3.29
C LEU A 134 5.32 5.85 3.93
N LEU A 135 5.54 6.02 5.24
CA LEU A 135 6.51 5.21 6.00
C LEU A 135 6.19 3.72 5.90
N ARG A 136 4.92 3.33 6.06
CA ARG A 136 4.48 1.94 5.92
C ARG A 136 4.84 1.37 4.55
N ILE A 137 4.56 2.10 3.46
CA ILE A 137 4.95 1.67 2.11
C ILE A 137 6.46 1.47 2.02
N PHE A 138 7.21 2.43 2.53
CA PHE A 138 8.67 2.41 2.48
C PHE A 138 9.22 1.18 3.20
N PHE A 139 8.73 0.89 4.43
CA PHE A 139 9.11 -0.29 5.18
C PHE A 139 8.72 -1.60 4.49
N VAL A 140 7.55 -1.67 3.86
CA VAL A 140 7.14 -2.86 3.12
C VAL A 140 8.03 -3.09 1.90
N ILE A 141 8.30 -2.04 1.12
CA ILE A 141 9.11 -2.15 -0.11
C ILE A 141 10.56 -2.53 0.21
N LEU A 142 11.15 -1.95 1.25
CA LEU A 142 12.52 -2.28 1.65
C LEU A 142 12.61 -3.57 2.46
N GLY A 143 11.61 -3.84 3.30
CA GLY A 143 11.58 -5.01 4.17
C GLY A 143 11.25 -6.31 3.46
N ALA A 144 10.35 -6.28 2.47
CA ALA A 144 9.91 -7.49 1.78
C ALA A 144 11.08 -8.26 1.13
N PRO A 145 12.03 -7.65 0.38
CA PRO A 145 13.18 -8.36 -0.16
C PRO A 145 14.07 -8.96 0.92
N ILE A 146 14.24 -8.27 2.05
CA ILE A 146 15.07 -8.75 3.18
C ILE A 146 14.43 -10.01 3.77
N VAL A 147 13.13 -9.96 4.07
CA VAL A 147 12.37 -11.11 4.59
C VAL A 147 12.41 -12.27 3.60
N MET A 148 12.20 -12.02 2.29
CA MET A 148 12.28 -13.05 1.26
C MET A 148 13.67 -13.66 1.14
N ALA A 149 14.73 -12.89 1.38
CA ALA A 149 16.11 -13.41 1.39
C ALA A 149 16.37 -14.35 2.59
N MET A 150 15.73 -14.09 3.72
CA MET A 150 15.84 -14.88 4.95
C MET A 150 15.02 -16.18 4.92
N LEU A 151 14.01 -16.27 4.05
CA LEU A 151 13.18 -17.46 3.94
C LEU A 151 13.95 -18.64 3.29
N PRO A 152 13.75 -19.88 3.78
CA PRO A 152 14.34 -21.07 3.19
C PRO A 152 13.95 -21.21 1.72
N GLN A 153 14.84 -21.77 0.91
CA GLN A 153 14.66 -21.96 -0.55
C GLN A 153 13.33 -22.63 -0.95
N LYS A 154 12.73 -23.43 -0.04
CA LYS A 154 11.46 -24.12 -0.25
C LYS A 154 10.26 -23.18 -0.51
N TYR A 155 10.36 -21.90 -0.13
CA TYR A 155 9.30 -20.89 -0.29
C TYR A 155 9.62 -19.84 -1.37
N LYS A 156 10.71 -20.07 -2.15
CA LYS A 156 11.14 -19.12 -3.20
C LYS A 156 10.61 -19.46 -4.61
N ASN A 157 9.84 -20.57 -4.76
CA ASN A 157 9.22 -21.00 -6.02
C ASN A 157 7.72 -20.72 -5.99
#